data_756853b40cecc69a8c71ae829499dd0f
#
_entry.id   756853b40cecc69a8c71ae829499dd0f
#
_cell.length_a   1.000
_cell.length_b   1.000
_cell.length_c   1.000
_cell.angle_alpha   90.00
_cell.angle_beta   90.00
_cell.angle_gamma   90.00
#
_symmetry.space_group_name_H-M   'P 1'
#
loop_
_entity.id
_entity.type
_entity.pdbx_description
1 polymer ?
#
loop_
_entity_poly.entity_id
_entity_poly.type
_entity_poly.pdbx_seq_one_letter_code
_entity_poly.pdbx_strand_id
1 'polypeptide(L)'
;MAEAAIQCYQQAADAALEAGDLSSWADLRGQMSRIAADQGYLKRAADLADHARRRGGTRIHPAVRCWLHAVGAHHHAGLDDARNASAALNEAWRILGHCDDGEIPPYIGYISPMEIGKWAGHTFVRLATKRPQYISDGIKALEEARAVWPRGAHRGSAEVITASARIHLANGDLDQAARHAADAVRIATDTDSARNLTAAFAAQSAITARRQGR
;
A
#
# COMPACT_ATOMS: atom_id res chain seq x y z
N MET A 1 -8.27 19.37 3.82
CA MET A 1 -6.99 18.81 4.29
C MET A 1 -6.20 18.09 3.17
N ALA A 2 -6.80 17.22 2.36
CA ALA A 2 -6.09 16.50 1.30
C ALA A 2 -5.51 17.43 0.21
N GLU A 3 -6.22 18.47 -0.17
CA GLU A 3 -5.77 19.44 -1.18
C GLU A 3 -4.52 20.23 -0.70
N ALA A 4 -4.52 20.68 0.55
CA ALA A 4 -3.34 21.35 1.13
C ALA A 4 -2.13 20.39 1.19
N ALA A 5 -2.33 19.11 1.53
CA ALA A 5 -1.27 18.13 1.50
C ALA A 5 -0.71 17.92 0.09
N ILE A 6 -1.57 17.84 -0.94
CA ILE A 6 -1.13 17.73 -2.34
C ILE A 6 -0.32 18.97 -2.75
N GLN A 7 -0.73 20.17 -2.36
CA GLN A 7 0.01 21.40 -2.65
C GLN A 7 1.39 21.39 -2.00
N CYS A 8 1.49 21.00 -0.71
CA CYS A 8 2.78 20.88 -0.03
C CYS A 8 3.71 19.86 -0.71
N TYR A 9 3.17 18.69 -1.07
CA TYR A 9 3.95 17.68 -1.80
C TYR A 9 4.37 18.17 -3.21
N GLN A 10 3.52 18.95 -3.89
CA GLN A 10 3.88 19.50 -5.19
C GLN A 10 5.04 20.51 -5.05
N GLN A 11 4.95 21.45 -4.12
CA GLN A 11 6.02 22.42 -3.86
C GLN A 11 7.35 21.73 -3.49
N ALA A 12 7.29 20.71 -2.62
CA ALA A 12 8.46 19.93 -2.26
C ALA A 12 9.05 19.17 -3.48
N ALA A 13 8.19 18.61 -4.34
CA ALA A 13 8.62 17.94 -5.56
C ALA A 13 9.27 18.91 -6.55
N ASP A 14 8.74 20.11 -6.71
CA ASP A 14 9.32 21.13 -7.58
C ASP A 14 10.70 21.56 -7.06
N ALA A 15 10.84 21.79 -5.75
CA ALA A 15 12.14 22.12 -5.12
C ALA A 15 13.16 20.97 -5.25
N ALA A 16 12.72 19.70 -5.09
CA ALA A 16 13.59 18.53 -5.30
C ALA A 16 14.08 18.46 -6.76
N LEU A 17 13.20 18.78 -7.70
CA LEU A 17 13.55 18.79 -9.13
C LEU A 17 14.56 19.91 -9.45
N GLU A 18 14.38 21.10 -8.89
CA GLU A 18 15.32 22.24 -9.03
C GLU A 18 16.69 21.90 -8.42
N ALA A 19 16.71 21.17 -7.30
CA ALA A 19 17.94 20.66 -6.67
C ALA A 19 18.60 19.49 -7.42
N GLY A 20 17.98 18.97 -8.46
CA GLY A 20 18.46 17.80 -9.20
C GLY A 20 18.23 16.47 -8.49
N ASP A 21 17.51 16.45 -7.36
CA ASP A 21 17.19 15.23 -6.59
C ASP A 21 15.96 14.53 -7.16
N LEU A 22 16.20 13.72 -8.21
CA LEU A 22 15.15 12.94 -8.85
C LEU A 22 14.54 11.87 -7.94
N SER A 23 15.29 11.37 -6.96
CA SER A 23 14.79 10.34 -6.04
C SER A 23 13.74 10.92 -5.10
N SER A 24 14.03 12.05 -4.46
CA SER A 24 13.06 12.76 -3.63
C SER A 24 11.85 13.22 -4.46
N TRP A 25 12.07 13.77 -5.67
CA TRP A 25 10.98 14.12 -6.57
C TRP A 25 10.06 12.93 -6.86
N ALA A 26 10.62 11.77 -7.17
CA ALA A 26 9.85 10.57 -7.51
C ALA A 26 9.09 10.00 -6.31
N ASP A 27 9.71 10.01 -5.11
CA ASP A 27 9.05 9.63 -3.88
C ASP A 27 7.84 10.54 -3.59
N LEU A 28 8.02 11.86 -3.62
CA LEU A 28 6.96 12.83 -3.40
C LEU A 28 5.80 12.67 -4.39
N ARG A 29 6.08 12.37 -5.66
CA ARG A 29 5.05 12.04 -6.67
C ARG A 29 4.32 10.75 -6.30
N GLY A 30 5.01 9.76 -5.78
CA GLY A 30 4.41 8.54 -5.24
C GLY A 30 3.49 8.81 -4.05
N GLN A 31 3.88 9.70 -3.11
CA GLN A 31 3.02 10.10 -2.00
C GLN A 31 1.76 10.81 -2.49
N MET A 32 1.86 11.69 -3.49
CA MET A 32 0.70 12.32 -4.14
C MET A 32 -0.22 11.29 -4.78
N SER A 33 0.33 10.23 -5.37
CA SER A 33 -0.45 9.13 -5.96
C SER A 33 -1.30 8.40 -4.90
N ARG A 34 -0.75 8.19 -3.70
CA ARG A 34 -1.49 7.59 -2.59
C ARG A 34 -2.66 8.48 -2.15
N ILE A 35 -2.44 9.78 -2.01
CA ILE A 35 -3.52 10.72 -1.66
C ILE A 35 -4.62 10.71 -2.72
N ALA A 36 -4.26 10.70 -4.00
CA ALA A 36 -5.24 10.61 -5.08
C ALA A 36 -6.06 9.30 -5.01
N ALA A 37 -5.41 8.18 -4.70
CA ALA A 37 -6.09 6.89 -4.53
C ALA A 37 -7.04 6.89 -3.31
N ASP A 38 -6.63 7.50 -2.19
CA ASP A 38 -7.46 7.63 -0.99
C ASP A 38 -8.72 8.48 -1.25
N GLN A 39 -8.63 9.43 -2.19
CA GLN A 39 -9.76 10.23 -2.66
C GLN A 39 -10.63 9.53 -3.74
N GLY A 40 -10.27 8.32 -4.15
CA GLY A 40 -10.98 7.56 -5.19
C GLY A 40 -10.55 7.87 -6.61
N TYR A 41 -9.59 8.78 -6.84
CA TYR A 41 -9.07 9.14 -8.17
C TYR A 41 -8.04 8.12 -8.68
N LEU A 42 -8.45 6.85 -8.81
CA LEU A 42 -7.56 5.72 -9.10
C LEU A 42 -6.76 5.88 -10.40
N LYS A 43 -7.39 6.40 -11.47
CA LYS A 43 -6.71 6.66 -12.73
C LYS A 43 -5.57 7.67 -12.55
N ARG A 44 -5.86 8.79 -11.88
CA ARG A 44 -4.86 9.82 -11.58
C ARG A 44 -3.74 9.27 -10.68
N ALA A 45 -4.08 8.42 -9.74
CA ALA A 45 -3.11 7.77 -8.86
C ALA A 45 -2.14 6.89 -9.66
N ALA A 46 -2.66 6.03 -10.55
CA ALA A 46 -1.84 5.20 -11.43
C ALA A 46 -0.95 6.06 -12.35
N ASP A 47 -1.51 7.07 -12.99
CA ASP A 47 -0.78 7.97 -13.89
C ASP A 47 0.37 8.70 -13.17
N LEU A 48 0.17 9.14 -11.91
CA LEU A 48 1.20 9.81 -11.10
C LEU A 48 2.36 8.87 -10.78
N ALA A 49 2.07 7.65 -10.29
CA ALA A 49 3.09 6.66 -9.96
C ALA A 49 3.86 6.22 -11.22
N ASP A 50 3.16 5.94 -12.30
CA ASP A 50 3.75 5.55 -13.57
C ASP A 50 4.59 6.66 -14.21
N HIS A 51 4.14 7.91 -14.13
CA HIS A 51 4.92 9.05 -14.61
C HIS A 51 6.21 9.20 -13.82
N ALA A 52 6.15 9.14 -12.48
CA ALA A 52 7.32 9.23 -11.63
C ALA A 52 8.34 8.13 -11.96
N ARG A 53 7.86 6.89 -12.12
CA ARG A 53 8.67 5.73 -12.47
C ARG A 53 9.32 5.87 -13.84
N ARG A 54 8.57 6.26 -14.88
CA ARG A 54 9.12 6.43 -16.24
C ARG A 54 10.12 7.56 -16.32
N ARG A 55 9.82 8.72 -15.72
CA ARG A 55 10.72 9.89 -15.73
C ARG A 55 11.98 9.64 -14.92
N GLY A 56 11.87 9.00 -13.77
CA GLY A 56 13.00 8.63 -12.93
C GLY A 56 13.89 7.57 -13.59
N GLY A 57 13.28 6.51 -14.11
CA GLY A 57 13.98 5.40 -14.75
C GLY A 57 15.04 4.80 -13.83
N THR A 58 16.26 4.61 -14.35
CA THR A 58 17.41 4.11 -13.59
C THR A 58 18.18 5.21 -12.85
N ARG A 59 17.77 6.48 -12.97
CA ARG A 59 18.43 7.63 -12.33
C ARG A 59 17.95 7.87 -10.91
N ILE A 60 16.82 7.26 -10.50
CA ILE A 60 16.33 7.30 -9.13
C ILE A 60 16.84 6.12 -8.33
N HIS A 61 16.92 6.30 -7.02
CA HIS A 61 17.36 5.26 -6.11
C HIS A 61 16.54 3.97 -6.30
N PRO A 62 17.17 2.77 -6.32
CA PRO A 62 16.45 1.51 -6.54
C PRO A 62 15.29 1.28 -5.57
N ALA A 63 15.44 1.63 -4.28
CA ALA A 63 14.37 1.51 -3.30
C ALA A 63 13.13 2.36 -3.68
N VAL A 64 13.32 3.62 -4.11
CA VAL A 64 12.21 4.48 -4.57
C VAL A 64 11.54 3.86 -5.79
N ARG A 65 12.32 3.33 -6.72
CA ARG A 65 11.79 2.65 -7.91
C ARG A 65 10.97 1.41 -7.52
N CYS A 66 11.50 0.59 -6.61
CA CYS A 66 10.80 -0.56 -6.05
C CYS A 66 9.44 -0.16 -5.45
N TRP A 67 9.45 0.84 -4.58
CA TRP A 67 8.24 1.32 -3.91
C TRP A 67 7.21 1.88 -4.89
N LEU A 68 7.62 2.65 -5.91
CA LEU A 68 6.73 3.14 -6.95
C LEU A 68 6.06 2.01 -7.76
N HIS A 69 6.78 0.91 -7.99
CA HIS A 69 6.18 -0.29 -8.58
C HIS A 69 5.13 -0.92 -7.67
N ALA A 70 5.42 -1.05 -6.37
CA ALA A 70 4.49 -1.64 -5.41
C ALA A 70 3.21 -0.79 -5.22
N VAL A 71 3.36 0.52 -5.09
CA VAL A 71 2.22 1.46 -5.01
C VAL A 71 1.43 1.49 -6.32
N GLY A 72 2.12 1.52 -7.47
CA GLY A 72 1.51 1.45 -8.80
C GLY A 72 0.70 0.17 -8.99
N ALA A 73 1.21 -0.97 -8.54
CA ALA A 73 0.49 -2.24 -8.57
C ALA A 73 -0.87 -2.15 -7.84
N HIS A 74 -0.89 -1.53 -6.66
CA HIS A 74 -2.12 -1.30 -5.91
C HIS A 74 -3.12 -0.41 -6.66
N HIS A 75 -2.64 0.61 -7.37
CA HIS A 75 -3.50 1.47 -8.17
C HIS A 75 -4.06 0.74 -9.39
N HIS A 76 -3.24 -0.03 -10.11
CA HIS A 76 -3.68 -0.88 -11.22
C HIS A 76 -4.71 -1.93 -10.77
N ALA A 77 -4.52 -2.54 -9.60
CA ALA A 77 -5.51 -3.45 -9.02
C ALA A 77 -6.86 -2.75 -8.75
N GLY A 78 -6.82 -1.48 -8.31
CA GLY A 78 -8.03 -0.67 -8.14
C GLY A 78 -8.76 -0.35 -9.45
N LEU A 79 -8.03 -0.33 -10.56
CA LEU A 79 -8.56 -0.17 -11.93
C LEU A 79 -8.98 -1.51 -12.56
N ASP A 80 -8.92 -2.62 -11.80
CA ASP A 80 -9.16 -3.99 -12.28
C ASP A 80 -8.16 -4.47 -13.34
N ASP A 81 -7.01 -3.84 -13.42
CA ASP A 81 -5.91 -4.21 -14.32
C ASP A 81 -4.95 -5.18 -13.62
N ALA A 82 -5.38 -6.44 -13.52
CA ALA A 82 -4.62 -7.48 -12.84
C ALA A 82 -3.27 -7.77 -13.53
N ARG A 83 -3.18 -7.60 -14.85
CA ARG A 83 -1.95 -7.84 -15.60
C ARG A 83 -0.86 -6.85 -15.19
N ASN A 84 -1.16 -5.56 -15.24
CA ASN A 84 -0.19 -4.54 -14.85
C ASN A 84 0.06 -4.54 -13.35
N ALA A 85 -0.93 -4.86 -12.51
CA ALA A 85 -0.75 -5.03 -11.07
C ALA A 85 0.27 -6.13 -10.76
N SER A 86 0.10 -7.32 -11.33
CA SER A 86 1.03 -8.45 -11.11
C SER A 86 2.42 -8.17 -11.68
N ALA A 87 2.52 -7.60 -12.88
CA ALA A 87 3.79 -7.25 -13.47
C ALA A 87 4.56 -6.22 -12.61
N ALA A 88 3.87 -5.23 -12.07
CA ALA A 88 4.46 -4.23 -11.20
C ALA A 88 4.94 -4.83 -9.87
N LEU A 89 4.18 -5.73 -9.23
CA LEU A 89 4.62 -6.44 -8.03
C LEU A 89 5.88 -7.28 -8.28
N ASN A 90 5.90 -8.03 -9.36
CA ASN A 90 7.06 -8.85 -9.70
C ASN A 90 8.31 -7.99 -9.90
N GLU A 91 8.17 -6.85 -10.55
CA GLU A 91 9.29 -5.91 -10.74
C GLU A 91 9.71 -5.26 -9.41
N ALA A 92 8.77 -4.92 -8.52
CA ALA A 92 9.11 -4.42 -7.19
C ALA A 92 9.97 -5.41 -6.42
N TRP A 93 9.58 -6.68 -6.35
CA TRP A 93 10.34 -7.73 -5.68
C TRP A 93 11.69 -7.99 -6.34
N ARG A 94 11.74 -7.98 -7.67
CA ARG A 94 13.00 -8.12 -8.40
C ARG A 94 14.00 -7.00 -8.07
N ILE A 95 13.54 -5.76 -8.02
CA ILE A 95 14.38 -4.61 -7.68
C ILE A 95 14.83 -4.71 -6.22
N LEU A 96 13.91 -5.02 -5.31
CA LEU A 96 14.21 -5.13 -3.88
C LEU A 96 15.29 -6.17 -3.58
N GLY A 97 15.23 -7.31 -4.26
CA GLY A 97 16.25 -8.36 -4.11
C GLY A 97 17.66 -8.00 -4.56
N HIS A 98 17.84 -6.81 -5.18
CA HIS A 98 19.12 -6.26 -5.59
C HIS A 98 19.44 -4.93 -4.88
N CYS A 99 18.63 -4.53 -3.91
CA CYS A 99 18.92 -3.36 -3.07
C CYS A 99 19.76 -3.79 -1.88
N ASP A 100 20.89 -3.13 -1.66
CA ASP A 100 21.68 -3.32 -0.45
C ASP A 100 21.11 -2.45 0.67
N ASP A 101 20.72 -3.06 1.80
CA ASP A 101 20.05 -2.36 2.92
C ASP A 101 20.95 -1.24 3.50
N GLY A 102 22.28 -1.33 3.35
CA GLY A 102 23.23 -0.32 3.82
C GLY A 102 23.28 0.96 2.98
N GLU A 103 22.70 0.94 1.77
CA GLU A 103 22.74 2.07 0.84
C GLU A 103 21.45 2.92 0.83
N ILE A 104 20.42 2.50 1.58
CA ILE A 104 19.13 3.22 1.56
C ILE A 104 19.24 4.52 2.36
N PRO A 105 19.06 5.68 1.72
CA PRO A 105 19.08 6.97 2.41
C PRO A 105 18.04 7.05 3.53
N PRO A 106 18.33 7.71 4.68
CA PRO A 106 17.43 7.75 5.82
C PRO A 106 16.02 8.25 5.52
N TYR A 107 15.85 9.20 4.59
CA TYR A 107 14.54 9.77 4.25
C TYR A 107 13.62 8.80 3.50
N ILE A 108 14.16 7.73 2.92
CA ILE A 108 13.41 6.63 2.29
C ILE A 108 13.62 5.30 3.02
N GLY A 109 14.19 5.31 4.21
CA GLY A 109 14.46 4.12 5.03
C GLY A 109 13.21 3.34 5.44
N TYR A 110 12.02 3.87 5.23
CA TYR A 110 10.76 3.15 5.40
C TYR A 110 10.54 2.09 4.30
N ILE A 111 11.23 2.19 3.16
CA ILE A 111 11.12 1.24 2.05
C ILE A 111 11.92 -0.02 2.41
N SER A 112 11.21 -1.09 2.67
CA SER A 112 11.74 -2.34 3.19
C SER A 112 10.95 -3.53 2.63
N PRO A 113 11.42 -4.77 2.77
CA PRO A 113 10.65 -5.95 2.42
C PRO A 113 9.26 -5.98 3.05
N MET A 114 9.16 -5.51 4.29
CA MET A 114 7.91 -5.38 5.03
C MET A 114 6.94 -4.39 4.37
N GLU A 115 7.41 -3.22 3.96
CA GLU A 115 6.59 -2.22 3.27
C GLU A 115 6.11 -2.73 1.91
N ILE A 116 6.98 -3.39 1.15
CA ILE A 116 6.61 -3.98 -0.15
C ILE A 116 5.61 -5.12 0.03
N GLY A 117 5.79 -5.98 1.03
CA GLY A 117 4.85 -7.05 1.38
C GLY A 117 3.47 -6.50 1.76
N LYS A 118 3.41 -5.40 2.50
CA LYS A 118 2.16 -4.70 2.79
C LYS A 118 1.44 -4.27 1.50
N TRP A 119 2.15 -3.64 0.58
CA TRP A 119 1.57 -3.22 -0.71
C TRP A 119 1.13 -4.39 -1.57
N ALA A 120 1.88 -5.50 -1.56
CA ALA A 120 1.47 -6.73 -2.22
C ALA A 120 0.15 -7.26 -1.66
N GLY A 121 0.04 -7.34 -0.33
CA GLY A 121 -1.19 -7.74 0.34
C GLY A 121 -2.38 -6.85 -0.03
N HIS A 122 -2.22 -5.53 0.04
CA HIS A 122 -3.28 -4.59 -0.38
C HIS A 122 -3.67 -4.74 -1.86
N THR A 123 -2.71 -5.02 -2.72
CA THR A 123 -2.95 -5.27 -4.15
C THR A 123 -3.82 -6.51 -4.36
N PHE A 124 -3.45 -7.63 -3.71
CA PHE A 124 -4.21 -8.86 -3.81
C PHE A 124 -5.60 -8.75 -3.18
N VAL A 125 -5.77 -8.04 -2.06
CA VAL A 125 -7.09 -7.75 -1.49
C VAL A 125 -7.99 -7.06 -2.51
N ARG A 126 -7.49 -6.06 -3.23
CA ARG A 126 -8.27 -5.39 -4.28
C ARG A 126 -8.62 -6.32 -5.45
N LEU A 127 -7.67 -7.11 -5.92
CA LEU A 127 -7.91 -8.07 -6.99
C LEU A 127 -8.91 -9.15 -6.57
N ALA A 128 -8.81 -9.65 -5.35
CA ALA A 128 -9.67 -10.71 -4.80
C ALA A 128 -11.15 -10.32 -4.75
N THR A 129 -11.48 -9.03 -4.68
CA THR A 129 -12.88 -8.57 -4.68
C THR A 129 -13.64 -8.96 -5.94
N LYS A 130 -12.95 -9.11 -7.07
CA LYS A 130 -13.54 -9.52 -8.36
C LYS A 130 -12.98 -10.82 -8.89
N ARG A 131 -11.86 -11.29 -8.35
CA ARG A 131 -11.05 -12.39 -8.86
C ARG A 131 -10.62 -13.31 -7.73
N PRO A 132 -11.46 -14.28 -7.31
CA PRO A 132 -11.20 -15.14 -6.14
C PRO A 132 -9.88 -15.90 -6.19
N GLN A 133 -9.31 -16.14 -7.39
CA GLN A 133 -8.02 -16.81 -7.54
C GLN A 133 -6.86 -16.07 -6.84
N TYR A 134 -6.99 -14.78 -6.53
CA TYR A 134 -5.97 -14.01 -5.80
C TYR A 134 -6.09 -14.04 -4.27
N ILE A 135 -7.10 -14.75 -3.73
CA ILE A 135 -7.31 -14.82 -2.27
C ILE A 135 -6.12 -15.49 -1.59
N SER A 136 -5.67 -16.64 -2.10
CA SER A 136 -4.53 -17.37 -1.53
C SER A 136 -3.25 -16.53 -1.51
N ASP A 137 -2.95 -15.85 -2.62
CA ASP A 137 -1.78 -14.98 -2.73
C ASP A 137 -1.87 -13.80 -1.74
N GLY A 138 -3.08 -13.25 -1.57
CA GLY A 138 -3.33 -12.17 -0.63
C GLY A 138 -3.14 -12.58 0.83
N ILE A 139 -3.65 -13.74 1.23
CA ILE A 139 -3.46 -14.30 2.56
C ILE A 139 -1.97 -14.50 2.83
N LYS A 140 -1.27 -15.17 1.92
CA LYS A 140 0.16 -15.44 2.03
C LYS A 140 0.98 -14.15 2.17
N ALA A 141 0.79 -13.18 1.29
CA ALA A 141 1.53 -11.92 1.32
C ALA A 141 1.31 -11.14 2.63
N LEU A 142 0.09 -11.14 3.18
CA LEU A 142 -0.22 -10.47 4.43
C LEU A 142 0.33 -11.21 5.65
N GLU A 143 0.35 -12.53 5.65
CA GLU A 143 0.97 -13.34 6.71
C GLU A 143 2.48 -13.14 6.72
N GLU A 144 3.14 -13.17 5.57
CA GLU A 144 4.57 -12.89 5.44
C GLU A 144 4.92 -11.46 5.91
N ALA A 145 4.14 -10.46 5.50
CA ALA A 145 4.32 -9.09 5.98
C ALA A 145 4.15 -8.98 7.49
N ARG A 146 3.16 -9.66 8.09
CA ARG A 146 2.96 -9.69 9.55
C ARG A 146 4.08 -10.36 10.30
N ALA A 147 4.64 -11.43 9.78
CA ALA A 147 5.69 -12.21 10.43
C ALA A 147 6.96 -11.38 10.69
N VAL A 148 7.28 -10.45 9.79
CA VAL A 148 8.46 -9.58 9.89
C VAL A 148 8.14 -8.19 10.46
N TRP A 149 6.87 -7.90 10.78
CA TRP A 149 6.47 -6.60 11.33
C TRP A 149 6.95 -6.47 12.78
N PRO A 150 7.58 -5.34 13.16
CA PRO A 150 8.02 -5.13 14.54
C PRO A 150 6.87 -5.30 15.54
N ARG A 151 7.17 -5.92 16.68
CA ARG A 151 6.17 -6.04 17.75
C ARG A 151 5.85 -4.67 18.33
N GLY A 152 4.57 -4.41 18.55
CA GLY A 152 4.07 -3.16 19.12
C GLY A 152 2.95 -2.53 18.30
N ALA A 153 2.42 -1.43 18.80
CA ALA A 153 1.35 -0.69 18.15
C ALA A 153 1.94 0.29 17.12
N HIS A 154 1.99 -0.13 15.87
CA HIS A 154 2.47 0.69 14.77
C HIS A 154 1.33 0.95 13.78
N ARG A 155 1.23 2.15 13.23
CA ARG A 155 0.19 2.53 12.25
C ARG A 155 0.18 1.60 11.02
N GLY A 156 1.35 1.21 10.53
CA GLY A 156 1.45 0.27 9.40
C GLY A 156 0.94 -1.14 9.74
N SER A 157 1.11 -1.60 10.98
CA SER A 157 0.54 -2.87 11.45
C SER A 157 -0.98 -2.88 11.36
N ALA A 158 -1.65 -1.77 11.74
CA ALA A 158 -3.11 -1.64 11.59
C ALA A 158 -3.56 -1.74 10.13
N GLU A 159 -2.78 -1.20 9.19
CA GLU A 159 -3.08 -1.30 7.76
C GLU A 159 -3.03 -2.77 7.29
N VAL A 160 -1.97 -3.50 7.63
CA VAL A 160 -1.81 -4.93 7.27
C VAL A 160 -2.93 -5.78 7.86
N ILE A 161 -3.25 -5.57 9.14
CA ILE A 161 -4.28 -6.35 9.83
C ILE A 161 -5.69 -6.02 9.27
N THR A 162 -5.95 -4.76 8.93
CA THR A 162 -7.20 -4.38 8.23
C THR A 162 -7.30 -5.07 6.85
N ALA A 163 -6.19 -5.15 6.12
CA ALA A 163 -6.15 -5.89 4.86
C ALA A 163 -6.38 -7.39 5.06
N SER A 164 -5.83 -7.98 6.15
CA SER A 164 -6.10 -9.37 6.53
C SER A 164 -7.59 -9.61 6.82
N ALA A 165 -8.25 -8.68 7.53
CA ALA A 165 -9.70 -8.77 7.73
C ALA A 165 -10.48 -8.81 6.41
N ARG A 166 -10.10 -7.96 5.46
CA ARG A 166 -10.76 -7.88 4.15
C ARG A 166 -10.54 -9.11 3.29
N ILE A 167 -9.34 -9.69 3.28
CA ILE A 167 -9.07 -10.89 2.46
C ILE A 167 -9.79 -12.12 3.04
N HIS A 168 -9.84 -12.28 4.36
CA HIS A 168 -10.62 -13.34 4.99
C HIS A 168 -12.12 -13.17 4.79
N LEU A 169 -12.63 -11.92 4.77
CA LEU A 169 -14.01 -11.64 4.38
C LEU A 169 -14.29 -12.08 2.93
N ALA A 170 -13.39 -11.79 2.00
CA ALA A 170 -13.50 -12.23 0.61
C ALA A 170 -13.45 -13.77 0.49
N ASN A 171 -12.64 -14.43 1.33
CA ASN A 171 -12.57 -15.89 1.44
C ASN A 171 -13.80 -16.54 2.10
N GLY A 172 -14.69 -15.74 2.67
CA GLY A 172 -15.86 -16.25 3.42
C GLY A 172 -15.56 -16.72 4.83
N ASP A 173 -14.35 -16.59 5.32
CA ASP A 173 -13.95 -16.89 6.70
C ASP A 173 -14.26 -15.69 7.61
N LEU A 174 -15.54 -15.61 8.03
CA LEU A 174 -16.06 -14.49 8.81
C LEU A 174 -15.47 -14.41 10.21
N ASP A 175 -14.98 -15.52 10.77
CA ASP A 175 -14.43 -15.53 12.11
C ASP A 175 -13.00 -15.01 12.13
N GLN A 176 -12.16 -15.39 11.17
CA GLN A 176 -10.84 -14.79 11.00
C GLN A 176 -10.96 -13.30 10.62
N ALA A 177 -11.88 -12.98 9.71
CA ALA A 177 -12.13 -11.59 9.34
C ALA A 177 -12.48 -10.72 10.57
N ALA A 178 -13.36 -11.21 11.43
CA ALA A 178 -13.79 -10.48 12.64
C ALA A 178 -12.65 -10.33 13.66
N ARG A 179 -11.84 -11.37 13.89
CA ARG A 179 -10.66 -11.29 14.75
C ARG A 179 -9.69 -10.22 14.27
N HIS A 180 -9.32 -10.27 13.00
CA HIS A 180 -8.41 -9.26 12.41
C HIS A 180 -9.00 -7.85 12.46
N ALA A 181 -10.29 -7.67 12.21
CA ALA A 181 -10.93 -6.35 12.28
C ALA A 181 -10.90 -5.79 13.71
N ALA A 182 -11.15 -6.61 14.73
CA ALA A 182 -11.05 -6.19 16.13
C ALA A 182 -9.62 -5.78 16.52
N ASP A 183 -8.62 -6.58 16.13
CA ASP A 183 -7.20 -6.24 16.33
C ASP A 183 -6.81 -4.94 15.63
N ALA A 184 -7.27 -4.73 14.40
CA ALA A 184 -7.01 -3.49 13.65
C ALA A 184 -7.58 -2.26 14.36
N VAL A 185 -8.81 -2.34 14.88
CA VAL A 185 -9.42 -1.25 15.68
C VAL A 185 -8.59 -0.96 16.91
N ARG A 186 -8.21 -1.99 17.68
CA ARG A 186 -7.38 -1.81 18.87
C ARG A 186 -6.07 -1.08 18.55
N ILE A 187 -5.31 -1.57 17.58
CA ILE A 187 -4.02 -0.96 17.20
C ILE A 187 -4.21 0.46 16.64
N ALA A 188 -5.26 0.69 15.85
CA ALA A 188 -5.54 2.02 15.33
C ALA A 188 -5.90 3.01 16.43
N THR A 189 -6.58 2.55 17.49
CA THR A 189 -6.86 3.33 18.71
C THR A 189 -5.58 3.63 19.47
N ASP A 190 -4.75 2.61 19.74
CA ASP A 190 -3.49 2.74 20.48
C ASP A 190 -2.48 3.68 19.77
N THR A 191 -2.59 3.82 18.46
CA THR A 191 -1.71 4.70 17.63
C THR A 191 -2.33 6.05 17.28
N ASP A 192 -3.52 6.35 17.79
CA ASP A 192 -4.29 7.56 17.49
C ASP A 192 -4.37 7.84 15.97
N SER A 193 -4.72 6.80 15.20
CA SER A 193 -4.77 6.88 13.75
C SER A 193 -6.20 6.91 13.23
N ALA A 194 -6.76 8.11 13.08
CA ALA A 194 -8.13 8.30 12.57
C ALA A 194 -8.36 7.61 11.20
N ARG A 195 -7.35 7.65 10.30
CA ARG A 195 -7.41 6.96 9.00
C ARG A 195 -7.56 5.45 9.15
N ASN A 196 -6.74 4.85 10.01
CA ASN A 196 -6.77 3.40 10.22
C ASN A 196 -8.02 2.97 10.97
N LEU A 197 -8.50 3.76 11.93
CA LEU A 197 -9.79 3.55 12.59
C LEU A 197 -10.94 3.50 11.59
N THR A 198 -11.02 4.49 10.71
CA THR A 198 -12.05 4.54 9.66
C THR A 198 -12.00 3.28 8.78
N ALA A 199 -10.80 2.86 8.37
CA ALA A 199 -10.62 1.67 7.53
C ALA A 199 -11.00 0.36 8.25
N ALA A 200 -10.66 0.24 9.54
CA ALA A 200 -10.97 -0.92 10.38
C ALA A 200 -12.47 -1.02 10.67
N PHE A 201 -13.14 0.09 11.00
CA PHE A 201 -14.60 0.13 11.18
C PHE A 201 -15.36 -0.20 9.88
N ALA A 202 -14.88 0.27 8.73
CA ALA A 202 -15.47 -0.12 7.44
C ALA A 202 -15.37 -1.64 7.20
N ALA A 203 -14.25 -2.27 7.60
CA ALA A 203 -14.11 -3.72 7.54
C ALA A 203 -15.08 -4.44 8.50
N GLN A 204 -15.20 -3.99 9.75
CA GLN A 204 -16.18 -4.54 10.71
C GLN A 204 -17.62 -4.44 10.21
N SER A 205 -18.01 -3.29 9.66
CA SER A 205 -19.35 -3.07 9.10
C SER A 205 -19.64 -4.04 7.96
N ALA A 206 -18.69 -4.24 7.05
CA ALA A 206 -18.81 -5.18 5.94
C ALA A 206 -18.98 -6.64 6.42
N ILE A 207 -18.24 -7.04 7.46
CA ILE A 207 -18.34 -8.37 8.09
C ILE A 207 -19.70 -8.57 8.72
N THR A 208 -20.19 -7.56 9.47
CA THR A 208 -21.52 -7.59 10.11
C THR A 208 -22.63 -7.73 9.07
N ALA A 209 -22.58 -6.94 8.00
CA ALA A 209 -23.55 -7.02 6.91
C ALA A 209 -23.55 -8.43 6.24
N ARG A 210 -22.37 -9.03 6.07
CA ARG A 210 -22.24 -10.37 5.49
C ARG A 210 -22.79 -11.48 6.40
N ARG A 211 -22.70 -11.31 7.74
CA ARG A 211 -23.29 -12.23 8.71
C ARG A 211 -24.81 -12.16 8.74
N GLN A 212 -25.37 -10.97 8.58
CA GLN A 212 -26.81 -10.75 8.58
C GLN A 212 -27.51 -11.17 7.28
N GLY A 213 -26.79 -11.20 6.16
CA GLY A 213 -27.30 -11.61 4.86
C GLY A 213 -27.18 -13.12 4.57
N ARG A 214 -26.75 -13.91 5.56
CA ARG A 214 -26.76 -15.40 5.53
C ARG A 214 -27.96 -15.91 6.29
#